data_a23585e74a9f7d2fe40ff30eb3027533
#
_entry.id   a23585e74a9f7d2fe40ff30eb3027533
#
_cell.length_a   1.000
_cell.length_b   1.000
_cell.length_c   1.000
_cell.angle_alpha   90.00
_cell.angle_beta   90.00
_cell.angle_gamma   90.00
#
_symmetry.space_group_name_H-M   'P 1'
#
loop_
_entity.id
_entity.type
_entity.pdbx_description
1 polymer ?
#
loop_
_entity_poly.entity_id
_entity_poly.type
_entity_poly.pdbx_seq_one_letter_code
_entity_poly.pdbx_strand_id
1 'polypeptide(L)'
;MTIGSLDQVDISIYDNMEDEDIVEEARTGDTQAMEYLIRKYKNFVKLKAKAYFLVGADREDIIQEGMIGLFKATRDYKRDKLTSFKAFAELCITRQIITAIKTATRQKHIPLNSYVSLNKPIFDENS
;
A
#
# COMPACT_ATOMS: atom_id res chain seq x y z
N MET A 1 30.22 8.82 -12.69
CA MET A 1 28.78 8.69 -12.77
C MET A 1 28.19 8.41 -11.40
N THR A 2 27.13 9.08 -11.06
CA THR A 2 26.52 8.93 -9.75
C THR A 2 25.46 7.85 -9.77
N ILE A 3 25.26 7.23 -8.60
CA ILE A 3 24.22 6.22 -8.46
C ILE A 3 22.84 6.83 -8.72
N GLY A 4 22.65 8.08 -8.31
CA GLY A 4 21.38 8.75 -8.53
C GLY A 4 21.01 8.89 -10.00
N SER A 5 22.00 9.15 -10.86
CA SER A 5 21.74 9.25 -12.28
C SER A 5 21.30 7.90 -12.86
N LEU A 6 21.95 6.83 -12.41
CA LEU A 6 21.57 5.50 -12.86
C LEU A 6 20.16 5.15 -12.40
N ASP A 7 19.84 5.49 -11.16
CA ASP A 7 18.51 5.21 -10.62
C ASP A 7 17.44 5.93 -11.42
N GLN A 8 17.69 7.18 -11.80
CA GLN A 8 16.72 7.93 -12.59
C GLN A 8 16.53 7.34 -13.98
N VAL A 9 17.61 6.91 -14.62
CA VAL A 9 17.52 6.29 -15.94
C VAL A 9 16.73 4.99 -15.84
N ASP A 10 17.04 4.17 -14.85
CA ASP A 10 16.36 2.88 -14.69
C ASP A 10 14.88 3.07 -14.41
N ILE A 11 14.53 4.04 -13.57
CA ILE A 11 13.14 4.27 -13.23
C ILE A 11 12.35 4.75 -14.43
N SER A 12 12.97 5.55 -15.31
CA SER A 12 12.26 6.08 -16.46
C SER A 12 11.90 4.97 -17.46
N ILE A 13 12.60 3.86 -17.45
CA ILE A 13 12.26 2.73 -18.30
C ILE A 13 10.88 2.20 -17.95
N TYR A 14 10.56 2.17 -16.66
CA TYR A 14 9.30 1.61 -16.20
C TYR A 14 8.10 2.49 -16.51
N ASP A 15 8.32 3.76 -16.85
CA ASP A 15 7.21 4.66 -17.18
C ASP A 15 6.42 4.16 -18.38
N ASN A 16 7.04 3.39 -19.26
CA ASN A 16 6.40 2.88 -20.46
C ASN A 16 5.92 1.44 -20.33
N MET A 17 6.05 0.87 -19.14
CA MET A 17 5.65 -0.51 -18.88
C MET A 17 4.33 -0.54 -18.12
N GLU A 18 3.56 -1.60 -18.34
CA GLU A 18 2.38 -1.82 -17.52
C GLU A 18 2.78 -2.28 -16.14
N ASP A 19 1.98 -1.92 -15.15
CA ASP A 19 2.27 -2.30 -13.77
C ASP A 19 2.46 -3.81 -13.63
N GLU A 20 1.68 -4.59 -14.37
CA GLU A 20 1.78 -6.05 -14.29
C GLU A 20 3.15 -6.56 -14.71
N ASP A 21 3.72 -5.94 -15.74
CA ASP A 21 5.07 -6.31 -16.18
C ASP A 21 6.11 -5.89 -15.15
N ILE A 22 5.93 -4.71 -14.55
CA ILE A 22 6.85 -4.23 -13.53
C ILE A 22 6.83 -5.14 -12.31
N VAL A 23 5.64 -5.63 -11.95
CA VAL A 23 5.51 -6.55 -10.83
C VAL A 23 6.31 -7.83 -11.10
N GLU A 24 6.26 -8.35 -12.32
CA GLU A 24 7.00 -9.55 -12.65
C GLU A 24 8.51 -9.31 -12.54
N GLU A 25 8.97 -8.14 -12.98
CA GLU A 25 10.37 -7.78 -12.84
C GLU A 25 10.77 -7.68 -11.37
N ALA A 26 9.92 -7.08 -10.56
CA ALA A 26 10.21 -6.94 -9.14
C ALA A 26 10.32 -8.31 -8.46
N ARG A 27 9.48 -9.25 -8.88
CA ARG A 27 9.50 -10.61 -8.31
C ARG A 27 10.77 -11.37 -8.62
N THR A 28 11.39 -11.05 -9.75
CA THR A 28 12.63 -11.73 -10.12
C THR A 28 13.85 -11.12 -9.46
N GLY A 29 13.65 -10.12 -8.61
CA GLY A 29 14.75 -9.52 -7.87
C GLY A 29 15.18 -8.16 -8.39
N ASP A 30 14.45 -7.60 -9.34
CA ASP A 30 14.74 -6.27 -9.86
C ASP A 30 14.34 -5.23 -8.82
N THR A 31 15.32 -4.75 -8.04
CA THR A 31 15.05 -3.78 -6.98
C THR A 31 14.60 -2.44 -7.53
N GLN A 32 15.01 -2.09 -8.74
CA GLN A 32 14.58 -0.85 -9.38
C GLN A 32 13.08 -0.91 -9.71
N ALA A 33 12.61 -2.07 -10.14
CA ALA A 33 11.18 -2.24 -10.42
C ALA A 33 10.36 -2.05 -9.15
N MET A 34 10.83 -2.64 -8.03
CA MET A 34 10.13 -2.47 -6.76
C MET A 34 10.16 -1.02 -6.30
N GLU A 35 11.29 -0.36 -6.48
CA GLU A 35 11.42 1.06 -6.15
C GLU A 35 10.42 1.90 -6.93
N TYR A 36 10.25 1.59 -8.21
CA TYR A 36 9.30 2.30 -9.05
C TYR A 36 7.88 2.13 -8.54
N LEU A 37 7.51 0.91 -8.18
CA LEU A 37 6.16 0.65 -7.65
C LEU A 37 5.94 1.39 -6.34
N ILE A 38 6.94 1.41 -5.47
CA ILE A 38 6.84 2.13 -4.21
C ILE A 38 6.56 3.60 -4.47
N ARG A 39 7.30 4.22 -5.38
CA ARG A 39 7.09 5.63 -5.71
C ARG A 39 5.74 5.88 -6.33
N LYS A 40 5.31 4.98 -7.22
CA LYS A 40 4.05 5.15 -7.92
C LYS A 40 2.87 5.09 -6.98
N TYR A 41 2.89 4.18 -6.01
CA TYR A 41 1.76 3.98 -5.11
C TYR A 41 1.87 4.75 -3.81
N LYS A 42 2.96 5.48 -3.62
CA LYS A 42 3.19 6.21 -2.37
C LYS A 42 2.09 7.23 -2.10
N ASN A 43 1.62 7.92 -3.13
CA ASN A 43 0.58 8.92 -2.94
C ASN A 43 -0.73 8.27 -2.51
N PHE A 44 -1.06 7.11 -3.07
CA PHE A 44 -2.26 6.40 -2.64
C PHE A 44 -2.17 6.01 -1.17
N VAL A 45 -1.00 5.51 -0.76
CA VAL A 45 -0.80 5.14 0.64
C VAL A 45 -0.96 6.36 1.54
N LYS A 46 -0.38 7.49 1.13
CA LYS A 46 -0.48 8.71 1.93
C LYS A 46 -1.92 9.21 2.03
N LEU A 47 -2.68 9.08 0.96
CA LEU A 47 -4.09 9.48 1.00
C LEU A 47 -4.87 8.61 1.98
N LYS A 48 -4.62 7.30 1.96
CA LYS A 48 -5.27 6.39 2.91
C LYS A 48 -4.83 6.67 4.34
N ALA A 49 -3.54 6.92 4.53
CA ALA A 49 -3.03 7.26 5.85
C ALA A 49 -3.70 8.50 6.39
N LYS A 50 -3.91 9.51 5.54
CA LYS A 50 -4.58 10.72 5.95
C LYS A 50 -6.03 10.46 6.34
N ALA A 51 -6.71 9.58 5.59
CA ALA A 51 -8.11 9.25 5.88
C ALA A 51 -8.25 8.58 7.24
N TYR A 52 -7.29 7.75 7.63
CA TYR A 52 -7.35 7.03 8.89
C TYR A 52 -6.60 7.71 10.02
N PHE A 53 -5.93 8.81 9.73
CA PHE A 53 -5.20 9.56 10.73
C PHE A 53 -6.10 10.01 11.88
N LEU A 54 -7.33 10.40 11.55
CA LEU A 54 -8.26 10.94 12.54
C LEU A 54 -8.72 9.91 13.56
N VAL A 55 -8.48 8.62 13.31
CA VAL A 55 -8.88 7.60 14.27
C VAL A 55 -7.81 7.36 15.34
N GLY A 56 -6.79 8.22 15.40
CA GLY A 56 -5.84 8.20 16.50
C GLY A 56 -4.59 7.38 16.29
N ALA A 57 -4.38 6.85 15.10
CA ALA A 57 -3.17 6.12 14.80
C ALA A 57 -2.08 7.08 14.32
N ASP A 58 -0.82 6.73 14.58
CA ASP A 58 0.31 7.51 14.11
C ASP A 58 0.37 7.43 12.58
N ARG A 59 0.44 8.59 11.94
CA ARG A 59 0.46 8.67 10.48
C ARG A 59 1.61 7.88 9.87
N GLU A 60 2.80 7.98 10.48
CA GLU A 60 3.96 7.26 9.95
C GLU A 60 3.77 5.77 10.02
N ASP A 61 3.18 5.29 11.11
CA ASP A 61 2.90 3.86 11.25
C ASP A 61 1.91 3.40 10.20
N ILE A 62 0.91 4.21 9.91
CA ILE A 62 -0.08 3.85 8.89
C ILE A 62 0.57 3.79 7.51
N ILE A 63 1.46 4.74 7.21
CA ILE A 63 2.16 4.74 5.94
C ILE A 63 3.00 3.47 5.80
N GLN A 64 3.70 3.09 6.85
CA GLN A 64 4.50 1.87 6.81
C GLN A 64 3.64 0.64 6.60
N GLU A 65 2.49 0.57 7.26
CA GLU A 65 1.58 -0.55 7.05
C GLU A 65 1.08 -0.59 5.62
N GLY A 66 0.79 0.57 5.05
CA GLY A 66 0.39 0.62 3.65
C GLY A 66 1.47 0.09 2.72
N MET A 67 2.73 0.42 3.02
CA MET A 67 3.84 -0.10 2.22
C MET A 67 3.95 -1.60 2.35
N ILE A 68 3.72 -2.15 3.54
CA ILE A 68 3.69 -3.59 3.72
C ILE A 68 2.60 -4.20 2.85
N GLY A 69 1.44 -3.55 2.78
CA GLY A 69 0.36 -4.01 1.91
C GLY A 69 0.78 -4.04 0.44
N LEU A 70 1.53 -3.04 0.02
CA LEU A 70 2.04 -3.01 -1.35
C LEU A 70 3.00 -4.16 -1.62
N PHE A 71 3.91 -4.45 -0.68
CA PHE A 71 4.82 -5.59 -0.82
C PHE A 71 4.05 -6.89 -0.92
N LYS A 72 3.02 -7.04 -0.10
CA LYS A 72 2.19 -8.25 -0.15
C LYS A 72 1.49 -8.37 -1.49
N ALA A 73 0.99 -7.25 -2.03
CA ALA A 73 0.34 -7.26 -3.33
C ALA A 73 1.32 -7.68 -4.42
N THR A 74 2.53 -7.15 -4.39
CA THR A 74 3.54 -7.51 -5.38
C THR A 74 3.88 -8.99 -5.31
N ARG A 75 3.95 -9.53 -4.09
CA ARG A 75 4.25 -10.94 -3.89
C ARG A 75 3.12 -11.84 -4.36
N ASP A 76 1.88 -11.45 -4.10
CA ASP A 76 0.73 -12.35 -4.24
C ASP A 76 -0.09 -12.16 -5.51
N TYR A 77 0.13 -11.09 -6.25
CA TYR A 77 -0.67 -10.80 -7.44
C TYR A 77 -0.56 -11.93 -8.46
N LYS A 78 -1.69 -12.29 -9.04
CA LYS A 78 -1.75 -13.31 -10.09
C LYS A 78 -2.32 -12.68 -11.35
N ARG A 79 -1.50 -12.65 -12.38
CA ARG A 79 -1.84 -11.98 -13.63
C ARG A 79 -2.95 -12.67 -14.40
N ASP A 80 -3.17 -13.95 -14.12
CA ASP A 80 -4.22 -14.70 -14.78
C ASP A 80 -5.62 -14.35 -14.29
N LYS A 81 -5.73 -13.49 -13.29
CA LYS A 81 -7.01 -13.01 -12.82
C LYS A 81 -7.46 -11.82 -13.64
N LEU A 82 -8.74 -11.49 -13.57
CA LEU A 82 -9.29 -10.37 -14.31
C LEU A 82 -8.97 -9.02 -13.67
N THR A 83 -8.48 -9.04 -12.46
CA THR A 83 -8.19 -7.82 -11.72
C THR A 83 -6.84 -7.25 -12.12
N SER A 84 -6.79 -5.94 -12.35
CA SER A 84 -5.53 -5.26 -12.61
C SER A 84 -4.67 -5.23 -11.37
N PHE A 85 -3.36 -5.07 -11.54
CA PHE A 85 -2.49 -4.94 -10.38
C PHE A 85 -2.87 -3.70 -9.57
N LYS A 86 -3.23 -2.60 -10.23
CA LYS A 86 -3.60 -1.39 -9.51
C LYS A 86 -4.75 -1.64 -8.55
N ALA A 87 -5.81 -2.29 -9.02
CA ALA A 87 -6.95 -2.58 -8.15
C ALA A 87 -6.58 -3.53 -7.03
N PHE A 88 -5.78 -4.54 -7.33
CA PHE A 88 -5.34 -5.49 -6.33
C PHE A 88 -4.45 -4.84 -5.28
N ALA A 89 -3.52 -3.98 -5.72
CA ALA A 89 -2.62 -3.29 -4.80
C ALA A 89 -3.39 -2.36 -3.87
N GLU A 90 -4.33 -1.60 -4.43
CA GLU A 90 -5.13 -0.70 -3.61
C GLU A 90 -5.94 -1.45 -2.57
N LEU A 91 -6.46 -2.61 -2.94
CA LEU A 91 -7.18 -3.45 -1.99
C LEU A 91 -6.26 -3.96 -0.87
N CYS A 92 -5.09 -4.46 -1.23
CA CYS A 92 -4.14 -4.98 -0.25
C CYS A 92 -3.64 -3.90 0.69
N ILE A 93 -3.36 -2.72 0.15
CA ILE A 93 -2.90 -1.58 0.96
C ILE A 93 -3.98 -1.21 1.96
N THR A 94 -5.22 -1.07 1.50
CA THR A 94 -6.32 -0.68 2.37
C THR A 94 -6.57 -1.72 3.45
N ARG A 95 -6.57 -2.99 3.11
CA ARG A 95 -6.78 -4.06 4.09
C ARG A 95 -5.69 -4.09 5.14
N GLN A 96 -4.44 -3.89 4.72
CA GLN A 96 -3.33 -3.89 5.66
C GLN A 96 -3.46 -2.74 6.65
N ILE A 97 -3.85 -1.57 6.16
CA ILE A 97 -4.03 -0.41 7.02
C ILE A 97 -5.16 -0.64 8.01
N ILE A 98 -6.28 -1.16 7.55
CA ILE A 98 -7.43 -1.40 8.43
C ILE A 98 -7.07 -2.41 9.50
N THR A 99 -6.37 -3.48 9.13
CA THR A 99 -5.95 -4.49 10.10
C THR A 99 -5.04 -3.89 11.16
N ALA A 100 -4.10 -3.04 10.74
CA ALA A 100 -3.18 -2.42 11.68
C ALA A 100 -3.92 -1.49 12.66
N ILE A 101 -4.89 -0.75 12.15
CA ILE A 101 -5.67 0.15 13.01
C ILE A 101 -6.48 -0.64 14.03
N LYS A 102 -7.09 -1.74 13.62
CA LYS A 102 -7.86 -2.58 14.54
C LYS A 102 -6.97 -3.15 15.64
N THR A 103 -5.78 -3.59 15.27
CA THR A 103 -4.83 -4.12 16.25
C THR A 103 -4.41 -3.04 17.24
N ALA A 104 -4.08 -1.85 16.75
CA ALA A 104 -3.67 -0.75 17.61
C ALA A 104 -4.79 -0.33 18.53
N THR A 105 -6.01 -0.32 18.04
CA THR A 105 -7.17 0.04 18.85
C THR A 105 -7.33 -0.92 20.02
N ARG A 106 -7.18 -2.22 19.76
CA ARG A 106 -7.31 -3.23 20.81
C ARG A 106 -6.20 -3.09 21.85
N GLN A 107 -4.98 -2.84 21.37
CA GLN A 107 -3.84 -2.73 22.28
C GLN A 107 -3.94 -1.51 23.19
N LYS A 108 -4.56 -0.45 22.72
CA LYS A 108 -4.69 0.78 23.48
C LYS A 108 -5.97 0.81 24.30
N HIS A 109 -6.79 -0.25 24.22
CA HIS A 109 -8.07 -0.33 24.92
C HIS A 109 -9.00 0.83 24.57
N ILE A 110 -8.87 1.34 23.35
CA ILE A 110 -9.74 2.41 22.88
C ILE A 110 -10.97 1.76 22.25
N PRO A 111 -12.18 2.16 22.64
CA PRO A 111 -13.38 1.56 22.07
C PRO A 111 -13.42 1.72 20.56
N LEU A 112 -13.68 0.62 19.87
CA LEU A 112 -13.70 0.65 18.42
C LEU A 112 -14.78 1.58 17.87
N ASN A 113 -15.88 1.70 18.57
CA ASN A 113 -16.97 2.56 18.11
C ASN A 113 -16.59 4.04 18.12
N SER A 114 -15.56 4.44 18.86
CA SER A 114 -15.05 5.81 18.79
C SER A 114 -14.48 6.10 17.42
N TYR A 115 -13.91 5.07 16.79
CA TYR A 115 -13.37 5.18 15.45
C TYR A 115 -14.47 5.04 14.40
N VAL A 116 -15.41 4.16 14.70
CA VAL A 116 -16.47 3.83 13.76
C VAL A 116 -17.34 5.06 13.46
N SER A 117 -17.48 5.96 14.42
CA SER A 117 -18.27 7.17 14.19
C SER A 117 -17.72 8.00 13.05
N LEU A 118 -16.41 7.89 12.78
CA LEU A 118 -15.76 8.63 11.69
C LEU A 118 -15.64 7.81 10.42
N ASN A 119 -15.57 6.48 10.54
CA ASN A 119 -15.30 5.60 9.41
C ASN A 119 -16.27 4.44 9.37
N LYS A 120 -17.50 4.70 9.73
CA LYS A 120 -18.51 3.66 9.88
C LYS A 120 -18.65 2.74 8.67
N PRO A 121 -18.71 3.25 7.43
CA PRO A 121 -18.90 2.35 6.28
C PRO A 121 -17.78 1.33 6.12
N ILE A 122 -16.57 1.67 6.60
CA ILE A 122 -15.43 0.77 6.46
C ILE A 122 -15.49 -0.35 7.49
N PHE A 123 -15.91 -0.03 8.69
CA PHE A 123 -15.88 -1.00 9.79
C PHE A 123 -17.15 -1.86 9.86
N ASP A 124 -18.24 -1.38 9.33
CA ASP A 124 -19.49 -2.13 9.38
C ASP A 124 -19.37 -3.48 8.67
N GLU A 125 -18.61 -3.52 7.61
CA GLU A 125 -18.44 -4.75 6.84
C GLU A 125 -17.68 -5.82 7.61
N ASN A 126 -17.01 -5.43 8.67
CA ASN A 126 -16.20 -6.34 9.45
C ASN A 126 -16.85 -6.74 10.77
N SER A 127 -18.03 -6.30 10.96
CA SER A 127 -18.75 -6.60 12.21
C SER A 127 -19.28 -8.02 12.25
#